data_2a198a616f4ef7d227256b68c0008b27
#
_entry.id   2a198a616f4ef7d227256b68c0008b27
#
_cell.length_a   1.000
_cell.length_b   1.000
_cell.length_c   1.000
_cell.angle_alpha   90.00
_cell.angle_beta   90.00
_cell.angle_gamma   90.00
#
_symmetry.space_group_name_H-M   'P 1'
#
loop_
_entity.id
_entity.type
_entity.pdbx_description
1 polymer ?
#
loop_
_entity_poly.entity_id
_entity_poly.type
_entity_poly.pdbx_seq_one_letter_code
_entity_poly.pdbx_strand_id
1 'polypeptide(L)'
;MARKETVEAVKQALAAKPKRNFTESVDLAINLKNIDLSQPKNRVDEEIILPSGLGKPVKVCVFAKGDVAINAEKAGADYVFPPEEIDKLGGDKVRAKKLAKEVNFFVAETAYMPAIGKKLGQVLGPRGKMPTPLPPQADVTTIVTRLKKAIKVRSKDRMTFHTTIGMETMQPEQIADNIDAILNRIEGKLEKGKFNIGSVYVKTTMGPAVKVM
;
A
#
# COMPACT_ATOMS: atom_id res chain seq x y z
N MET A 1 -13.00 0.87 17.52
CA MET A 1 -13.42 -0.55 17.68
C MET A 1 -14.03 -1.00 16.37
N ALA A 2 -13.63 -2.15 15.87
CA ALA A 2 -14.19 -2.70 14.64
C ALA A 2 -15.70 -2.95 14.79
N ARG A 3 -16.48 -2.65 13.76
CA ARG A 3 -17.93 -2.90 13.78
C ARG A 3 -18.17 -4.40 13.85
N LYS A 4 -19.15 -4.83 14.65
CA LYS A 4 -19.50 -6.27 14.78
C LYS A 4 -19.73 -6.93 13.42
N GLU A 5 -20.42 -6.25 12.52
CA GLU A 5 -20.69 -6.69 11.14
C GLU A 5 -19.42 -6.96 10.34
N THR A 6 -18.41 -6.09 10.47
CA THR A 6 -17.11 -6.25 9.80
C THR A 6 -16.37 -7.49 10.31
N VAL A 7 -16.37 -7.72 11.62
CA VAL A 7 -15.76 -8.90 12.24
C VAL A 7 -16.46 -10.19 11.80
N GLU A 8 -17.78 -10.20 11.75
CA GLU A 8 -18.56 -11.36 11.30
C GLU A 8 -18.29 -11.68 9.83
N ALA A 9 -18.25 -10.66 8.96
CA ALA A 9 -17.93 -10.84 7.55
C ALA A 9 -16.51 -11.40 7.34
N VAL A 10 -15.54 -10.93 8.12
CA VAL A 10 -14.16 -11.46 8.09
C VAL A 10 -14.13 -12.92 8.56
N LYS A 11 -14.84 -13.26 9.66
CA LYS A 11 -14.94 -14.65 10.14
C LYS A 11 -15.57 -15.57 9.10
N GLN A 12 -16.62 -15.12 8.44
CA GLN A 12 -17.26 -15.87 7.35
C GLN A 12 -16.31 -16.08 6.16
N ALA A 13 -15.58 -15.04 5.74
CA ALA A 13 -14.63 -15.14 4.63
C ALA A 13 -13.46 -16.10 4.94
N LEU A 14 -12.98 -16.10 6.20
CA LEU A 14 -11.93 -17.02 6.65
C LEU A 14 -12.43 -18.45 6.80
N ALA A 15 -13.68 -18.64 7.24
CA ALA A 15 -14.29 -19.97 7.39
C ALA A 15 -14.64 -20.61 6.03
N ALA A 16 -15.08 -19.81 5.07
CA ALA A 16 -15.51 -20.27 3.74
C ALA A 16 -14.34 -20.56 2.78
N LYS A 17 -13.08 -20.34 3.20
CA LYS A 17 -11.92 -20.59 2.35
C LYS A 17 -11.70 -22.08 2.08
N PRO A 18 -11.33 -22.48 0.85
CA PRO A 18 -10.91 -23.83 0.56
C PRO A 18 -9.53 -24.10 1.18
N LYS A 19 -9.29 -25.34 1.63
CA LYS A 19 -7.98 -25.72 2.17
C LYS A 19 -6.90 -25.67 1.10
N ARG A 20 -5.83 -24.92 1.34
CA ARG A 20 -4.71 -24.69 0.42
C ARG A 20 -3.36 -24.93 1.10
N ASN A 21 -2.31 -25.16 0.29
CA ASN A 21 -0.95 -25.41 0.77
C ASN A 21 -0.11 -24.11 0.91
N PHE A 22 -0.72 -22.94 0.81
CA PHE A 22 -0.07 -21.64 0.99
C PHE A 22 -0.92 -20.73 1.84
N THR A 23 -0.28 -19.78 2.52
CA THR A 23 -0.96 -18.78 3.33
C THR A 23 -1.63 -17.75 2.43
N GLU A 24 -2.95 -17.62 2.52
CA GLU A 24 -3.70 -16.68 1.71
C GLU A 24 -3.65 -15.26 2.27
N SER A 25 -3.65 -14.28 1.38
CA SER A 25 -3.91 -12.89 1.74
C SER A 25 -5.41 -12.65 1.85
N VAL A 26 -5.78 -11.69 2.69
CA VAL A 26 -7.16 -11.20 2.77
C VAL A 26 -7.22 -9.87 2.01
N ASP A 27 -8.10 -9.80 1.02
CA ASP A 27 -8.27 -8.66 0.14
C ASP A 27 -9.63 -7.98 0.38
N LEU A 28 -9.63 -6.67 0.32
CA LEU A 28 -10.80 -5.81 0.39
C LEU A 28 -11.08 -5.26 -1.01
N ALA A 29 -12.30 -5.45 -1.49
CA ALA A 29 -12.80 -4.86 -2.72
C ALA A 29 -13.81 -3.77 -2.39
N ILE A 30 -13.57 -2.56 -2.89
CA ILE A 30 -14.43 -1.40 -2.68
C ILE A 30 -14.99 -0.95 -4.01
N ASN A 31 -16.30 -0.85 -4.09
CA ASN A 31 -17.02 -0.30 -5.24
C ASN A 31 -17.48 1.11 -4.91
N LEU A 32 -17.06 2.06 -5.72
CA LEU A 32 -17.54 3.43 -5.65
C LEU A 32 -18.82 3.60 -6.48
N LYS A 33 -19.63 4.59 -6.14
CA LYS A 33 -20.82 5.00 -6.89
C LYS A 33 -20.96 6.50 -6.93
N ASN A 34 -21.62 7.01 -7.95
CA ASN A 34 -21.94 8.44 -8.10
C ASN A 34 -20.71 9.37 -8.02
N ILE A 35 -19.59 8.93 -8.62
CA ILE A 35 -18.32 9.68 -8.67
C ILE A 35 -17.85 9.74 -10.12
N ASP A 36 -17.46 10.92 -10.56
CA ASP A 36 -16.77 11.11 -11.83
C ASP A 36 -15.25 10.98 -11.63
N LEU A 37 -14.69 9.84 -12.02
CA LEU A 37 -13.25 9.55 -11.92
C LEU A 37 -12.42 10.18 -13.05
N SER A 38 -13.04 10.86 -14.01
CA SER A 38 -12.32 11.64 -15.02
C SER A 38 -11.58 12.78 -14.36
N GLN A 39 -12.14 13.34 -13.30
CA GLN A 39 -11.51 14.38 -12.50
C GLN A 39 -10.45 13.79 -11.55
N PRO A 40 -9.19 14.27 -11.59
CA PRO A 40 -8.12 13.78 -10.72
C PRO A 40 -8.42 13.89 -9.23
N LYS A 41 -9.21 14.88 -8.82
CA LYS A 41 -9.60 15.11 -7.41
C LYS A 41 -10.40 13.94 -6.82
N ASN A 42 -11.20 13.28 -7.64
CA ASN A 42 -12.08 12.21 -7.23
C ASN A 42 -11.38 10.84 -7.20
N ARG A 43 -10.15 10.78 -7.69
CA ARG A 43 -9.34 9.55 -7.67
C ARG A 43 -8.76 9.32 -6.28
N VAL A 44 -8.90 8.11 -5.81
CA VAL A 44 -8.24 7.67 -4.58
C VAL A 44 -6.81 7.25 -4.95
N ASP A 45 -5.81 7.92 -4.42
CA ASP A 45 -4.39 7.52 -4.45
C ASP A 45 -3.77 7.97 -3.12
N GLU A 46 -3.81 7.08 -2.13
CA GLU A 46 -3.35 7.40 -0.78
C GLU A 46 -2.57 6.25 -0.15
N GLU A 47 -1.66 6.62 0.75
CA GLU A 47 -0.95 5.71 1.63
C GLU A 47 -1.67 5.67 2.97
N ILE A 48 -2.20 4.51 3.31
CA ILE A 48 -2.99 4.30 4.53
C ILE A 48 -2.19 3.45 5.49
N ILE A 49 -2.04 3.93 6.72
CA ILE A 49 -1.37 3.18 7.78
C ILE A 49 -2.39 2.22 8.40
N LEU A 50 -2.03 0.94 8.44
CA LEU A 50 -2.83 -0.08 9.07
C LEU A 50 -2.49 -0.18 10.56
N PRO A 51 -3.46 -0.10 11.48
CA PRO A 51 -3.20 -0.20 12.92
C PRO A 51 -2.55 -1.52 13.30
N SER A 52 -3.03 -2.63 12.75
CA SER A 52 -2.50 -3.97 13.02
C SER A 52 -1.42 -4.43 12.03
N GLY A 53 -1.03 -3.56 11.07
CA GLY A 53 -0.11 -3.92 9.99
C GLY A 53 -0.70 -4.88 8.98
N LEU A 54 0.12 -5.35 8.03
CA LEU A 54 -0.33 -6.21 6.92
C LEU A 54 -0.19 -7.72 7.23
N GLY A 55 0.50 -8.10 8.32
CA GLY A 55 0.84 -9.51 8.60
C GLY A 55 1.87 -10.12 7.65
N LYS A 56 2.36 -9.32 6.68
CA LYS A 56 3.39 -9.70 5.70
C LYS A 56 4.52 -8.66 5.75
N PRO A 57 5.79 -9.07 5.61
CA PRO A 57 6.90 -8.14 5.58
C PRO A 57 6.76 -7.18 4.38
N VAL A 58 6.68 -5.89 4.67
CA VAL A 58 6.64 -4.81 3.69
C VAL A 58 8.07 -4.34 3.46
N LYS A 59 8.58 -4.51 2.24
CA LYS A 59 9.94 -4.09 1.88
C LYS A 59 9.98 -2.63 1.49
N VAL A 60 10.90 -1.89 2.09
CA VAL A 60 11.11 -0.44 1.85
C VAL A 60 12.50 -0.23 1.29
N CYS A 61 12.59 0.54 0.21
CA CYS A 61 13.83 0.96 -0.43
C CYS A 61 14.03 2.45 -0.23
N VAL A 62 15.23 2.84 0.19
CA VAL A 62 15.62 4.24 0.43
C VAL A 62 16.76 4.62 -0.50
N PHE A 63 16.63 5.72 -1.23
CA PHE A 63 17.70 6.35 -2.01
C PHE A 63 18.22 7.54 -1.22
N ALA A 64 19.37 7.37 -0.59
CA ALA A 64 19.97 8.38 0.28
C ALA A 64 21.50 8.31 0.29
N LYS A 65 22.15 9.35 0.81
CA LYS A 65 23.59 9.42 0.97
C LYS A 65 23.96 9.85 2.41
N GLY A 66 25.13 9.45 2.86
CA GLY A 66 25.70 9.88 4.15
C GLY A 66 24.85 9.45 5.34
N ASP A 67 24.61 10.37 6.28
CA ASP A 67 23.92 10.09 7.55
C ASP A 67 22.48 9.59 7.36
N VAL A 68 21.80 10.08 6.33
CA VAL A 68 20.44 9.65 5.99
C VAL A 68 20.41 8.17 5.62
N ALA A 69 21.42 7.68 4.88
CA ALA A 69 21.54 6.26 4.51
C ALA A 69 21.78 5.39 5.77
N ILE A 70 22.68 5.80 6.66
CA ILE A 70 22.98 5.09 7.92
C ILE A 70 21.72 5.02 8.80
N ASN A 71 20.98 6.13 8.91
CA ASN A 71 19.76 6.18 9.68
C ASN A 71 18.64 5.31 9.06
N ALA A 72 18.57 5.23 7.73
CA ALA A 72 17.63 4.35 7.02
C ALA A 72 17.94 2.86 7.29
N GLU A 73 19.20 2.47 7.30
CA GLU A 73 19.63 1.12 7.67
C GLU A 73 19.27 0.78 9.12
N LYS A 74 19.56 1.69 10.06
CA LYS A 74 19.19 1.53 11.48
C LYS A 74 17.67 1.44 11.68
N ALA A 75 16.89 2.15 10.87
CA ALA A 75 15.43 2.06 10.84
C ALA A 75 14.91 0.74 10.26
N GLY A 76 15.81 -0.08 9.71
CA GLY A 76 15.51 -1.39 9.12
C GLY A 76 14.95 -1.29 7.69
N ALA A 77 15.37 -0.32 6.89
CA ALA A 77 15.09 -0.34 5.45
C ALA A 77 15.72 -1.58 4.82
N ASP A 78 14.99 -2.25 3.92
CA ASP A 78 15.45 -3.51 3.30
C ASP A 78 16.51 -3.27 2.22
N TYR A 79 16.44 -2.12 1.57
CA TYR A 79 17.38 -1.69 0.54
C TYR A 79 17.74 -0.23 0.77
N VAL A 80 19.02 0.06 0.84
CA VAL A 80 19.54 1.43 0.86
C VAL A 80 20.49 1.58 -0.31
N PHE A 81 20.22 2.51 -1.21
CA PHE A 81 21.01 2.73 -2.41
C PHE A 81 21.59 4.14 -2.44
N PRO A 82 22.91 4.27 -2.70
CA PRO A 82 23.50 5.55 -2.97
C PRO A 82 23.04 6.11 -4.34
N PRO A 83 23.16 7.40 -4.58
CA PRO A 83 22.71 8.04 -5.82
C PRO A 83 23.35 7.45 -7.10
N GLU A 84 24.56 6.91 -7.01
CA GLU A 84 25.27 6.26 -8.12
C GLU A 84 24.56 4.99 -8.62
N GLU A 85 23.85 4.28 -7.74
CA GLU A 85 23.05 3.11 -8.11
C GLU A 85 21.81 3.49 -8.95
N ILE A 86 21.32 4.74 -8.85
CA ILE A 86 20.21 5.22 -9.70
C ILE A 86 20.60 5.13 -11.17
N ASP A 87 21.85 5.45 -11.48
CA ASP A 87 22.40 5.43 -12.83
C ASP A 87 22.53 4.00 -13.36
N LYS A 88 23.04 3.10 -12.54
CA LYS A 88 23.17 1.69 -12.86
C LYS A 88 21.80 1.02 -13.05
N LEU A 89 20.84 1.31 -12.16
CA LEU A 89 19.46 0.82 -12.26
C LEU A 89 18.74 1.40 -13.49
N GLY A 90 19.03 2.65 -13.86
CA GLY A 90 18.50 3.29 -15.08
C GLY A 90 18.99 2.60 -16.36
N GLY A 91 20.23 2.13 -16.38
CA GLY A 91 20.82 1.36 -17.48
C GLY A 91 20.30 -0.07 -17.55
N ASP A 92 20.05 -0.73 -16.41
CA ASP A 92 19.55 -2.10 -16.36
C ASP A 92 18.05 -2.16 -16.04
N LYS A 93 17.22 -2.14 -17.08
CA LYS A 93 15.76 -2.23 -16.97
C LYS A 93 15.28 -3.53 -16.33
N VAL A 94 16.03 -4.62 -16.45
CA VAL A 94 15.65 -5.93 -15.90
C VAL A 94 15.80 -5.90 -14.39
N ARG A 95 16.94 -5.42 -13.89
CA ARG A 95 17.22 -5.24 -12.46
C ARG A 95 16.23 -4.26 -11.83
N ALA A 96 15.97 -3.13 -12.49
CA ALA A 96 14.97 -2.15 -12.05
C ALA A 96 13.55 -2.75 -11.94
N LYS A 97 13.14 -3.59 -12.91
CA LYS A 97 11.84 -4.28 -12.87
C LYS A 97 11.75 -5.31 -11.75
N LYS A 98 12.83 -6.09 -11.47
CA LYS A 98 12.90 -7.02 -10.35
C LYS A 98 12.76 -6.28 -9.03
N LEU A 99 13.56 -5.23 -8.81
CA LEU A 99 13.49 -4.39 -7.63
C LEU A 99 12.09 -3.79 -7.43
N ALA A 100 11.50 -3.24 -8.49
CA ALA A 100 10.15 -2.68 -8.44
C ALA A 100 9.05 -3.72 -8.18
N LYS A 101 9.30 -5.02 -8.42
CA LYS A 101 8.39 -6.11 -8.06
C LYS A 101 8.51 -6.47 -6.58
N GLU A 102 9.73 -6.54 -6.07
CA GLU A 102 10.01 -6.95 -4.70
C GLU A 102 9.70 -5.89 -3.65
N VAL A 103 10.05 -4.64 -3.94
CA VAL A 103 9.89 -3.52 -3.02
C VAL A 103 8.46 -2.98 -3.07
N ASN A 104 7.89 -2.71 -1.91
CA ASN A 104 6.55 -2.14 -1.77
C ASN A 104 6.57 -0.61 -1.85
N PHE A 105 7.47 0.02 -1.10
CA PHE A 105 7.60 1.47 -1.03
C PHE A 105 9.02 1.94 -1.32
N PHE A 106 9.11 3.06 -2.01
CA PHE A 106 10.35 3.75 -2.29
C PHE A 106 10.35 5.10 -1.60
N VAL A 107 11.46 5.46 -1.00
CA VAL A 107 11.72 6.77 -0.40
C VAL A 107 13.00 7.33 -1.04
N ALA A 108 13.04 8.61 -1.33
CA ALA A 108 14.23 9.24 -1.87
C ALA A 108 14.39 10.65 -1.33
N GLU A 109 15.62 11.07 -1.07
CA GLU A 109 15.91 12.46 -0.80
C GLU A 109 15.43 13.34 -1.96
N THR A 110 14.88 14.49 -1.63
CA THR A 110 14.30 15.43 -2.60
C THR A 110 15.28 15.80 -3.72
N ALA A 111 16.56 15.86 -3.40
CA ALA A 111 17.62 16.17 -4.37
C ALA A 111 17.73 15.12 -5.50
N TYR A 112 17.42 13.86 -5.24
CA TYR A 112 17.53 12.77 -6.22
C TYR A 112 16.25 12.49 -7.00
N MET A 113 15.14 13.11 -6.63
CA MET A 113 13.83 12.89 -7.27
C MET A 113 13.86 13.18 -8.79
N PRO A 114 14.50 14.27 -9.29
CA PRO A 114 14.56 14.51 -10.74
C PRO A 114 15.33 13.42 -11.50
N ALA A 115 16.43 12.92 -10.93
CA ALA A 115 17.22 11.84 -11.52
C ALA A 115 16.45 10.53 -11.58
N ILE A 116 15.76 10.17 -10.49
CA ILE A 116 14.90 8.97 -10.40
C ILE A 116 13.74 9.09 -11.40
N GLY A 117 13.11 10.26 -11.50
CA GLY A 117 12.02 10.51 -12.44
C GLY A 117 12.43 10.25 -13.89
N LYS A 118 13.62 10.75 -14.29
CA LYS A 118 14.15 10.56 -15.65
C LYS A 118 14.57 9.11 -15.93
N LYS A 119 15.25 8.43 -15.00
CA LYS A 119 15.87 7.12 -15.22
C LYS A 119 14.97 5.94 -14.86
N LEU A 120 14.26 6.02 -13.74
CA LEU A 120 13.42 4.95 -13.20
C LEU A 120 11.92 5.21 -13.38
N GLY A 121 11.51 6.41 -13.78
CA GLY A 121 10.11 6.79 -13.94
C GLY A 121 9.31 5.87 -14.86
N GLN A 122 9.92 5.40 -15.96
CA GLN A 122 9.31 4.44 -16.89
C GLN A 122 8.98 3.08 -16.24
N VAL A 123 9.71 2.67 -15.18
CA VAL A 123 9.53 1.39 -14.49
C VAL A 123 8.63 1.56 -13.26
N LEU A 124 8.83 2.60 -12.47
CA LEU A 124 8.14 2.84 -11.21
C LEU A 124 6.78 3.52 -11.39
N GLY A 125 6.67 4.45 -12.35
CA GLY A 125 5.45 5.24 -12.61
C GLY A 125 4.22 4.38 -12.91
N PRO A 126 4.24 3.48 -13.92
CA PRO A 126 3.09 2.63 -14.24
C PRO A 126 2.67 1.72 -13.09
N ARG A 127 3.61 1.34 -12.21
CA ARG A 127 3.35 0.54 -11.01
C ARG A 127 2.81 1.36 -9.83
N GLY A 128 2.84 2.69 -9.94
CA GLY A 128 2.46 3.59 -8.86
C GLY A 128 3.41 3.57 -7.67
N LYS A 129 4.66 3.18 -7.89
CA LYS A 129 5.71 3.08 -6.87
C LYS A 129 6.75 4.19 -6.99
N MET A 130 6.32 5.39 -7.39
CA MET A 130 7.20 6.56 -7.37
C MET A 130 7.65 6.82 -5.92
N PRO A 131 8.92 7.18 -5.71
CA PRO A 131 9.42 7.44 -4.37
C PRO A 131 8.68 8.58 -3.68
N THR A 132 8.48 8.43 -2.38
CA THR A 132 8.02 9.50 -1.50
C THR A 132 9.21 10.42 -1.22
N PRO A 133 9.10 11.75 -1.47
CA PRO A 133 10.20 12.67 -1.23
C PRO A 133 10.49 12.79 0.26
N LEU A 134 11.77 12.70 0.61
CA LEU A 134 12.28 12.89 1.95
C LEU A 134 12.92 14.28 2.03
N PRO A 135 12.35 15.22 2.81
CA PRO A 135 13.01 16.49 3.09
C PRO A 135 14.29 16.28 3.91
N PRO A 136 15.32 17.14 3.74
CA PRO A 136 16.62 16.96 4.43
C PRO A 136 16.54 16.93 5.95
N GLN A 137 15.51 17.54 6.52
CA GLN A 137 15.30 17.65 7.97
C GLN A 137 14.34 16.58 8.53
N ALA A 138 13.77 15.71 7.69
CA ALA A 138 12.81 14.72 8.14
C ALA A 138 13.50 13.50 8.75
N ASP A 139 12.93 12.98 9.83
CA ASP A 139 13.38 11.74 10.45
C ASP A 139 13.01 10.53 9.59
N VAL A 140 14.04 9.94 8.98
CA VAL A 140 13.91 8.74 8.13
C VAL A 140 13.35 7.56 8.92
N THR A 141 13.69 7.44 10.20
CA THR A 141 13.29 6.33 11.06
C THR A 141 11.77 6.27 11.21
N THR A 142 11.17 7.41 11.46
CA THR A 142 9.70 7.55 11.57
C THR A 142 9.02 7.19 10.26
N ILE A 143 9.56 7.65 9.13
CA ILE A 143 8.98 7.41 7.79
C ILE A 143 9.07 5.92 7.43
N VAL A 144 10.22 5.28 7.61
CA VAL A 144 10.41 3.86 7.32
C VAL A 144 9.50 2.99 8.19
N THR A 145 9.42 3.28 9.49
CA THR A 145 8.55 2.54 10.43
C THR A 145 7.07 2.68 10.05
N ARG A 146 6.67 3.87 9.63
CA ARG A 146 5.32 4.16 9.14
C ARG A 146 5.00 3.39 7.86
N LEU A 147 5.91 3.41 6.87
CA LEU A 147 5.73 2.74 5.59
C LEU A 147 5.68 1.21 5.72
N LYS A 148 6.37 0.63 6.70
CA LYS A 148 6.28 -0.81 6.99
C LYS A 148 4.90 -1.27 7.40
N LYS A 149 4.07 -0.37 7.94
CA LYS A 149 2.67 -0.64 8.32
C LYS A 149 1.67 -0.06 7.33
N ALA A 150 2.14 0.58 6.25
CA ALA A 150 1.27 1.24 5.29
C ALA A 150 0.92 0.34 4.11
N ILE A 151 -0.21 0.65 3.50
CA ILE A 151 -0.61 0.13 2.19
C ILE A 151 -0.90 1.29 1.25
N LYS A 152 -0.72 1.06 -0.04
CA LYS A 152 -1.10 2.02 -1.06
C LYS A 152 -2.41 1.62 -1.72
N VAL A 153 -3.40 2.49 -1.63
CA VAL A 153 -4.73 2.30 -2.19
C VAL A 153 -4.90 3.21 -3.41
N ARG A 154 -5.27 2.64 -4.55
CA ARG A 154 -5.43 3.40 -5.80
C ARG A 154 -6.67 2.96 -6.57
N SER A 155 -7.56 3.88 -6.89
CA SER A 155 -8.72 3.64 -7.76
C SER A 155 -8.36 3.76 -9.24
N LYS A 156 -7.35 4.58 -9.61
CA LYS A 156 -7.10 4.99 -11.00
C LYS A 156 -8.39 5.54 -11.63
N ASP A 157 -8.77 4.96 -12.78
CA ASP A 157 -9.96 5.35 -13.55
C ASP A 157 -11.14 4.38 -13.34
N ARG A 158 -11.04 3.45 -12.37
CA ARG A 158 -12.05 2.41 -12.15
C ARG A 158 -12.86 2.67 -10.90
N MET A 159 -14.17 2.44 -10.98
CA MET A 159 -15.07 2.50 -9.82
C MET A 159 -14.77 1.45 -8.77
N THR A 160 -14.20 0.32 -9.19
CA THR A 160 -13.83 -0.78 -8.29
C THR A 160 -12.33 -0.89 -8.17
N PHE A 161 -11.85 -0.96 -6.94
CA PHE A 161 -10.44 -1.20 -6.65
C PHE A 161 -10.28 -2.19 -5.48
N HIS A 162 -9.11 -2.81 -5.43
CA HIS A 162 -8.79 -3.85 -4.46
C HIS A 162 -7.53 -3.47 -3.70
N THR A 163 -7.49 -3.87 -2.43
CA THR A 163 -6.30 -3.73 -1.60
C THR A 163 -6.19 -4.90 -0.64
N THR A 164 -4.97 -5.35 -0.38
CA THR A 164 -4.71 -6.37 0.63
C THR A 164 -4.73 -5.72 2.01
N ILE A 165 -5.46 -6.32 2.95
CA ILE A 165 -5.69 -5.79 4.29
C ILE A 165 -5.06 -6.62 5.41
N GLY A 166 -4.62 -7.82 5.08
CA GLY A 166 -3.99 -8.73 6.04
C GLY A 166 -3.70 -10.10 5.46
N MET A 167 -3.30 -11.00 6.34
CA MET A 167 -3.06 -12.42 6.05
C MET A 167 -4.06 -13.26 6.85
N GLU A 168 -4.35 -14.46 6.37
CA GLU A 168 -5.25 -15.40 7.05
C GLU A 168 -4.78 -15.84 8.45
N THR A 169 -3.49 -15.64 8.74
CA THR A 169 -2.89 -15.95 10.05
C THR A 169 -3.19 -14.90 11.12
N MET A 170 -3.71 -13.75 10.73
CA MET A 170 -4.07 -12.67 11.64
C MET A 170 -5.42 -12.95 12.32
N GLN A 171 -5.61 -12.37 13.49
CA GLN A 171 -6.90 -12.43 14.18
C GLN A 171 -7.99 -11.66 13.40
N PRO A 172 -9.23 -12.18 13.33
CA PRO A 172 -10.31 -11.51 12.59
C PRO A 172 -10.57 -10.07 13.04
N GLU A 173 -10.39 -9.79 14.32
CA GLU A 173 -10.55 -8.46 14.92
C GLU A 173 -9.49 -7.49 14.38
N GLN A 174 -8.23 -7.93 14.22
CA GLN A 174 -7.14 -7.12 13.67
C GLN A 174 -7.39 -6.77 12.19
N ILE A 175 -7.92 -7.73 11.43
CA ILE A 175 -8.29 -7.51 10.02
C ILE A 175 -9.45 -6.53 9.94
N ALA A 176 -10.44 -6.64 10.82
CA ALA A 176 -11.58 -5.74 10.88
C ALA A 176 -11.16 -4.30 11.25
N ASP A 177 -10.23 -4.12 12.19
CA ASP A 177 -9.65 -2.80 12.50
C ASP A 177 -8.95 -2.18 11.30
N ASN A 178 -8.24 -3.00 10.51
CA ASN A 178 -7.62 -2.56 9.27
C ASN A 178 -8.68 -2.12 8.23
N ILE A 179 -9.78 -2.85 8.09
CA ILE A 179 -10.90 -2.49 7.20
C ILE A 179 -11.48 -1.14 7.61
N ASP A 180 -11.79 -0.98 8.90
CA ASP A 180 -12.38 0.27 9.41
C ASP A 180 -11.44 1.46 9.22
N ALA A 181 -10.13 1.29 9.42
CA ALA A 181 -9.14 2.33 9.16
C ALA A 181 -9.11 2.76 7.68
N ILE A 182 -9.19 1.78 6.77
CA ILE A 182 -9.23 2.05 5.32
C ILE A 182 -10.52 2.76 4.93
N LEU A 183 -11.68 2.27 5.40
CA LEU A 183 -12.97 2.86 5.07
C LEU A 183 -13.08 4.30 5.58
N ASN A 184 -12.69 4.56 6.83
CA ASN A 184 -12.70 5.90 7.42
C ASN A 184 -11.80 6.87 6.62
N ARG A 185 -10.63 6.41 6.16
CA ARG A 185 -9.73 7.23 5.37
C ARG A 185 -10.30 7.55 3.99
N ILE A 186 -10.90 6.55 3.33
CA ILE A 186 -11.54 6.72 2.03
C ILE A 186 -12.79 7.61 2.14
N GLU A 187 -13.62 7.41 3.16
CA GLU A 187 -14.79 8.26 3.44
C GLU A 187 -14.39 9.73 3.59
N GLY A 188 -13.29 10.01 4.29
CA GLY A 188 -12.77 11.37 4.46
C GLY A 188 -12.20 12.01 3.19
N LYS A 189 -11.82 11.20 2.19
CA LYS A 189 -11.31 11.66 0.89
C LYS A 189 -12.42 11.97 -0.11
N LEU A 190 -13.52 11.23 -0.04
CA LEU A 190 -14.63 11.34 -0.98
C LEU A 190 -15.54 12.51 -0.63
N GLU A 191 -15.98 13.27 -1.64
CA GLU A 191 -16.81 14.48 -1.44
C GLU A 191 -18.12 14.22 -0.67
N LYS A 192 -18.79 13.08 -0.95
CA LYS A 192 -20.04 12.70 -0.27
C LYS A 192 -19.84 11.59 0.76
N GLY A 193 -18.59 11.31 1.16
CA GLY A 193 -18.24 10.31 2.16
C GLY A 193 -18.86 8.94 1.88
N LYS A 194 -19.63 8.40 2.82
CA LYS A 194 -20.28 7.09 2.72
C LYS A 194 -21.21 6.93 1.52
N PHE A 195 -21.86 7.99 1.08
CA PHE A 195 -22.79 7.93 -0.06
C PHE A 195 -22.09 7.60 -1.38
N ASN A 196 -20.79 7.82 -1.46
CA ASN A 196 -19.98 7.47 -2.62
C ASN A 196 -19.48 6.01 -2.58
N ILE A 197 -19.63 5.29 -1.46
CA ILE A 197 -19.32 3.87 -1.36
C ILE A 197 -20.59 3.10 -1.74
N GLY A 198 -20.47 2.27 -2.77
CA GLY A 198 -21.58 1.44 -3.26
C GLY A 198 -21.68 0.14 -2.49
N SER A 199 -20.59 -0.61 -2.42
CA SER A 199 -20.50 -1.88 -1.70
C SER A 199 -19.05 -2.20 -1.36
N VAL A 200 -18.86 -2.96 -0.30
CA VAL A 200 -17.56 -3.40 0.19
C VAL A 200 -17.60 -4.92 0.38
N TYR A 201 -16.61 -5.60 -0.15
CA TYR A 201 -16.48 -7.05 -0.04
C TYR A 201 -15.12 -7.42 0.52
N VAL A 202 -15.10 -8.43 1.39
CA VAL A 202 -13.88 -9.07 1.89
C VAL A 202 -13.80 -10.49 1.34
N LYS A 203 -12.60 -10.91 0.98
CA LYS A 203 -12.34 -12.27 0.50
C LYS A 203 -10.91 -12.68 0.82
N THR A 204 -10.67 -13.98 0.93
CA THR A 204 -9.32 -14.54 0.83
C THR A 204 -8.94 -14.67 -0.65
N THR A 205 -7.65 -14.84 -0.96
CA THR A 205 -7.14 -14.87 -2.34
C THR A 205 -7.95 -15.79 -3.26
N MET A 206 -8.27 -17.00 -2.79
CA MET A 206 -8.99 -18.03 -3.56
C MET A 206 -10.38 -18.33 -2.99
N GLY A 207 -10.79 -17.68 -1.90
CA GLY A 207 -12.09 -17.87 -1.27
C GLY A 207 -13.22 -17.08 -1.92
N PRO A 208 -14.47 -17.34 -1.52
CA PRO A 208 -15.62 -16.57 -1.94
C PRO A 208 -15.59 -15.14 -1.38
N ALA A 209 -16.27 -14.23 -2.05
CA ALA A 209 -16.43 -12.86 -1.57
C ALA A 209 -17.60 -12.77 -0.59
N VAL A 210 -17.35 -12.16 0.57
CA VAL A 210 -18.36 -11.88 1.58
C VAL A 210 -18.61 -10.38 1.63
N LYS A 211 -19.87 -9.99 1.64
CA LYS A 211 -20.25 -8.59 1.70
C LYS A 211 -20.08 -8.04 3.12
N VAL A 212 -19.43 -6.88 3.24
CA VAL A 212 -19.23 -6.17 4.50
C VAL A 212 -20.25 -5.03 4.63
N MET A 213 -20.50 -4.35 3.48
CA MET A 213 -21.42 -3.20 3.41
C MET A 213 -22.15 -3.20 2.05
#